data_20ef8234e7bb198bb4d93fe5368027fe
#
_entry.id   20ef8234e7bb198bb4d93fe5368027fe
#
_cell.length_a   1.000
_cell.length_b   1.000
_cell.length_c   1.000
_cell.angle_alpha   90.00
_cell.angle_beta   90.00
_cell.angle_gamma   90.00
#
_symmetry.space_group_name_H-M   'P 1'
#
loop_
_entity.id
_entity.type
_entity.pdbx_description
1 polymer ?
#
loop_
_entity_poly.entity_id
_entity_poly.type
_entity_poly.pdbx_seq_one_letter_code
_entity_poly.pdbx_strand_id
1 'polypeptide(L)'
;MNSFIKSLVVSAFPEESIDVVIRKMAKESRNVNYPGIVVILDKQGVLLGVVTDGDIRRSYANNILFSDAISKIMVDKPITISEKVTEENISLEVIRKVQLDKRHHSEWIRHVLIVNDKNQLINIVDYFDILQSRNNLVNRVVVFGMGYVGVTLAVSLANRGHQVTGVDVQKSIVNSLNQGKSHVFEPGLEDMLTANLKRDSINFSTTLEVDTHQVYIVAVGTPLNSESKPDMSALINVLEVISTTLHSGDQVMLRSTVPVGVTREVVIPYIENRTNLKAGKDFYVSFAPERTIEGNAMHELKTLPQVVGGYSPQCVKNSVEFWSTLTPSVVRVDTIEAAEMVKLANNTFRDVSFSFANELALLADRYNVNSFELINAANEGYPRNKIPLPSPGVGGYCLTKDPILFSCTSKGPRKDAVLGVSSRRVNEKAALYPIKLIKRYAKKIQVSLSDFNILVIGVAFKGMPETTDIRGSVAIDILNNLERHVDNIFGWDAVVDSKELKKAGFKVLDSLSTAIRCSDVILILNNHPNNVHSDMYKHSKSYRLIFDGWNQVDKSEIEKTIGMTYATMGYMTP
;
A
#
# COMPACT_ATOMS: atom_id res chain seq x y z
N MET A 1 0.37 -3.65 -43.64
CA MET A 1 0.48 -3.05 -42.32
C MET A 1 1.62 -2.06 -42.33
N ASN A 2 1.36 -0.79 -41.99
CA ASN A 2 2.34 0.29 -42.04
C ASN A 2 3.49 -0.03 -41.04
N SER A 3 4.74 0.19 -41.43
CA SER A 3 5.93 -0.04 -40.58
C SER A 3 5.84 0.68 -39.21
N PHE A 4 5.17 1.82 -39.21
CA PHE A 4 4.89 2.64 -38.02
C PHE A 4 4.03 1.88 -36.98
N ILE A 5 2.96 1.20 -37.39
CA ILE A 5 2.10 0.45 -36.46
C ILE A 5 2.85 -0.74 -35.82
N LYS A 6 3.76 -1.37 -36.58
CA LYS A 6 4.61 -2.45 -36.08
C LYS A 6 5.59 -2.01 -34.98
N SER A 7 5.99 -0.75 -34.96
CA SER A 7 6.82 -0.18 -33.88
C SER A 7 6.01 0.27 -32.67
N LEU A 8 4.69 0.41 -32.79
CA LEU A 8 3.83 0.84 -31.71
C LEU A 8 3.37 -0.32 -30.82
N VAL A 9 2.90 -1.43 -31.43
CA VAL A 9 2.19 -2.49 -30.72
C VAL A 9 2.27 -3.82 -31.44
N VAL A 10 2.21 -4.90 -30.68
CA VAL A 10 2.07 -6.26 -31.22
C VAL A 10 0.70 -6.43 -31.88
N SER A 11 0.65 -7.11 -33.02
CA SER A 11 -0.61 -7.38 -33.71
C SER A 11 -0.79 -8.87 -34.01
N ALA A 12 -2.04 -9.30 -34.06
CA ALA A 12 -2.41 -10.67 -34.40
C ALA A 12 -3.66 -10.70 -35.26
N PHE A 13 -3.90 -11.83 -35.91
CA PHE A 13 -5.13 -12.13 -36.60
C PHE A 13 -6.10 -12.89 -35.68
N PRO A 14 -7.44 -12.78 -35.87
CA PRO A 14 -8.42 -13.41 -34.99
C PRO A 14 -8.28 -14.94 -34.85
N GLU A 15 -7.80 -15.60 -35.88
CA GLU A 15 -7.62 -17.06 -35.97
C GLU A 15 -6.32 -17.57 -35.35
N GLU A 16 -5.38 -16.70 -35.00
CA GLU A 16 -4.15 -17.12 -34.35
C GLU A 16 -4.42 -17.67 -32.95
N SER A 17 -3.69 -18.72 -32.55
CA SER A 17 -3.86 -19.28 -31.22
C SER A 17 -3.28 -18.36 -30.12
N ILE A 18 -3.87 -18.43 -28.92
CA ILE A 18 -3.42 -17.66 -27.76
C ILE A 18 -1.92 -17.90 -27.49
N ASP A 19 -1.42 -19.14 -27.60
CA ASP A 19 0.00 -19.47 -27.41
C ASP A 19 0.90 -18.74 -28.42
N VAL A 20 0.52 -18.70 -29.69
CA VAL A 20 1.27 -17.97 -30.73
C VAL A 20 1.33 -16.49 -30.42
N VAL A 21 0.22 -15.92 -29.98
CA VAL A 21 0.15 -14.49 -29.62
C VAL A 21 1.00 -14.17 -28.38
N ILE A 22 0.98 -15.02 -27.35
CA ILE A 22 1.84 -14.88 -26.17
C ILE A 22 3.32 -14.88 -26.57
N ARG A 23 3.73 -15.80 -27.46
CA ARG A 23 5.11 -15.85 -27.95
C ARG A 23 5.50 -14.61 -28.75
N LYS A 24 4.59 -14.05 -29.55
CA LYS A 24 4.79 -12.77 -30.24
C LYS A 24 4.99 -11.64 -29.23
N MET A 25 4.11 -11.55 -28.21
CA MET A 25 4.25 -10.55 -27.16
C MET A 25 5.61 -10.65 -26.46
N ALA A 26 6.02 -11.85 -26.06
CA ALA A 26 7.30 -12.06 -25.37
C ALA A 26 8.51 -11.70 -26.26
N LYS A 27 8.45 -11.99 -27.56
CA LYS A 27 9.53 -11.70 -28.51
C LYS A 27 9.62 -10.22 -28.86
N GLU A 28 8.48 -9.57 -29.06
CA GLU A 28 8.40 -8.21 -29.59
C GLU A 28 8.30 -7.14 -28.48
N SER A 29 8.10 -7.52 -27.22
CA SER A 29 7.90 -6.61 -26.09
C SER A 29 9.00 -5.56 -25.90
N ARG A 30 10.23 -5.84 -26.33
CA ARG A 30 11.36 -4.90 -26.27
C ARG A 30 11.43 -3.92 -27.44
N ASN A 31 10.66 -4.17 -28.51
CA ASN A 31 10.72 -3.46 -29.78
C ASN A 31 9.48 -2.62 -30.07
N VAL A 32 8.50 -2.61 -29.17
CA VAL A 32 7.25 -1.86 -29.31
C VAL A 32 7.07 -0.87 -28.18
N ASN A 33 6.38 0.24 -28.47
CA ASN A 33 6.14 1.30 -27.49
C ASN A 33 5.11 0.86 -26.41
N TYR A 34 4.18 -0.01 -26.76
CA TYR A 34 3.11 -0.48 -25.88
C TYR A 34 3.15 -2.02 -25.74
N PRO A 35 4.09 -2.56 -24.93
CA PRO A 35 4.14 -3.97 -24.61
C PRO A 35 2.94 -4.36 -23.72
N GLY A 36 2.34 -5.44 -23.76
CA GLY A 36 1.22 -5.87 -22.88
C GLY A 36 -0.16 -5.59 -23.45
N ILE A 37 -0.26 -5.02 -24.64
CA ILE A 37 -1.48 -4.95 -25.44
C ILE A 37 -1.21 -5.54 -26.84
N VAL A 38 -2.19 -6.26 -27.37
CA VAL A 38 -2.18 -6.79 -28.75
C VAL A 38 -3.40 -6.28 -29.47
N VAL A 39 -3.22 -5.71 -30.64
CA VAL A 39 -4.33 -5.33 -31.52
C VAL A 39 -4.68 -6.48 -32.45
N ILE A 40 -5.97 -6.81 -32.53
CA ILE A 40 -6.48 -7.84 -33.41
C ILE A 40 -7.00 -7.16 -34.67
N LEU A 41 -6.39 -7.49 -35.79
CA LEU A 41 -6.67 -6.89 -37.09
C LEU A 41 -7.18 -7.92 -38.08
N ASP A 42 -7.99 -7.49 -39.04
CA ASP A 42 -8.28 -8.31 -40.21
C ASP A 42 -7.16 -8.19 -41.26
N LYS A 43 -7.32 -8.93 -42.40
CA LYS A 43 -6.36 -8.92 -43.52
C LYS A 43 -6.25 -7.56 -44.23
N GLN A 44 -7.21 -6.71 -44.07
CA GLN A 44 -7.25 -5.32 -44.60
C GLN A 44 -6.69 -4.28 -43.59
N GLY A 45 -6.30 -4.73 -42.38
CA GLY A 45 -5.77 -3.86 -41.32
C GLY A 45 -6.86 -3.13 -40.53
N VAL A 46 -8.12 -3.55 -40.63
CA VAL A 46 -9.23 -3.02 -39.85
C VAL A 46 -9.13 -3.57 -38.41
N LEU A 47 -9.31 -2.70 -37.44
CA LEU A 47 -9.30 -3.05 -36.02
C LEU A 47 -10.57 -3.83 -35.65
N LEU A 48 -10.39 -5.09 -35.22
CA LEU A 48 -11.45 -5.97 -34.77
C LEU A 48 -11.58 -5.99 -33.25
N GLY A 49 -10.46 -5.89 -32.53
CA GLY A 49 -10.45 -5.94 -31.09
C GLY A 49 -9.07 -5.74 -30.50
N VAL A 50 -8.98 -5.89 -29.18
CA VAL A 50 -7.72 -5.88 -28.44
C VAL A 50 -7.68 -7.01 -27.42
N VAL A 51 -6.46 -7.43 -27.07
CA VAL A 51 -6.18 -8.37 -25.96
C VAL A 51 -5.08 -7.79 -25.10
N THR A 52 -5.24 -7.86 -23.81
CA THR A 52 -4.24 -7.45 -22.82
C THR A 52 -3.69 -8.65 -22.05
N ASP A 53 -2.57 -8.45 -21.32
CA ASP A 53 -2.05 -9.45 -20.38
C ASP A 53 -3.11 -9.89 -19.35
N GLY A 54 -4.02 -8.99 -18.98
CA GLY A 54 -5.14 -9.28 -18.09
C GLY A 54 -6.15 -10.25 -18.71
N ASP A 55 -6.46 -10.10 -20.01
CA ASP A 55 -7.37 -10.99 -20.73
C ASP A 55 -6.79 -12.39 -20.85
N ILE A 56 -5.48 -12.50 -21.12
CA ILE A 56 -4.78 -13.77 -21.19
C ILE A 56 -4.81 -14.49 -19.82
N ARG A 57 -4.56 -13.76 -18.73
CA ARG A 57 -4.63 -14.34 -17.37
C ARG A 57 -6.05 -14.79 -17.01
N ARG A 58 -7.06 -14.02 -17.38
CA ARG A 58 -8.48 -14.39 -17.16
C ARG A 58 -8.90 -15.59 -18.00
N SER A 59 -8.37 -15.74 -19.22
CA SER A 59 -8.68 -16.90 -20.06
C SER A 59 -8.22 -18.21 -19.42
N TYR A 60 -7.04 -18.21 -18.80
CA TYR A 60 -6.55 -19.36 -18.04
C TYR A 60 -7.46 -19.73 -16.87
N ALA A 61 -7.91 -18.73 -16.10
CA ALA A 61 -8.84 -18.93 -14.99
C ALA A 61 -10.22 -19.46 -15.44
N ASN A 62 -10.61 -19.18 -16.69
CA ASN A 62 -11.88 -19.62 -17.30
C ASN A 62 -11.75 -20.91 -18.12
N ASN A 63 -10.65 -21.66 -17.98
CA ASN A 63 -10.38 -22.92 -18.67
C ASN A 63 -10.38 -22.82 -20.21
N ILE A 64 -10.05 -21.66 -20.78
CA ILE A 64 -9.84 -21.49 -22.21
C ILE A 64 -8.45 -22.03 -22.54
N LEU A 65 -8.35 -22.90 -23.54
CA LEU A 65 -7.09 -23.53 -23.92
C LEU A 65 -6.20 -22.55 -24.70
N PHE A 66 -4.90 -22.57 -24.46
CA PHE A 66 -3.95 -21.75 -25.22
C PHE A 66 -3.85 -22.09 -26.70
N SER A 67 -4.35 -23.26 -27.11
CA SER A 67 -4.53 -23.65 -28.51
C SER A 67 -5.74 -23.00 -29.17
N ASP A 68 -6.65 -22.40 -28.40
CA ASP A 68 -7.82 -21.71 -28.94
C ASP A 68 -7.44 -20.42 -29.66
N ALA A 69 -8.31 -19.98 -30.57
CA ALA A 69 -8.14 -18.74 -31.30
C ALA A 69 -8.21 -17.52 -30.36
N ILE A 70 -7.36 -16.53 -30.60
CA ILE A 70 -7.28 -15.31 -29.80
C ILE A 70 -8.60 -14.52 -29.80
N SER A 71 -9.40 -14.67 -30.84
CA SER A 71 -10.74 -14.08 -30.93
C SER A 71 -11.71 -14.50 -29.81
N LYS A 72 -11.46 -15.64 -29.13
CA LYS A 72 -12.28 -16.10 -28.00
C LYS A 72 -12.10 -15.22 -26.74
N ILE A 73 -10.98 -14.51 -26.63
CA ILE A 73 -10.63 -13.72 -25.44
C ILE A 73 -10.47 -12.23 -25.75
N MET A 74 -10.60 -11.83 -27.00
CA MET A 74 -10.47 -10.42 -27.37
C MET A 74 -11.66 -9.58 -26.90
N VAL A 75 -11.39 -8.35 -26.57
CA VAL A 75 -12.42 -7.32 -26.40
C VAL A 75 -12.79 -6.82 -27.80
N ASP A 76 -13.98 -7.17 -28.28
CA ASP A 76 -14.47 -6.97 -29.66
C ASP A 76 -14.86 -5.53 -30.02
N LYS A 77 -14.99 -4.64 -29.06
CA LYS A 77 -15.30 -3.22 -29.27
C LYS A 77 -14.47 -2.37 -28.32
N PRO A 78 -13.16 -2.24 -28.58
CA PRO A 78 -12.31 -1.40 -27.77
C PRO A 78 -12.72 0.07 -27.91
N ILE A 79 -12.39 0.90 -26.92
CA ILE A 79 -12.62 2.34 -27.03
C ILE A 79 -11.65 2.91 -28.07
N THR A 80 -12.23 3.45 -29.14
CA THR A 80 -11.50 4.11 -30.21
C THR A 80 -11.89 5.56 -30.34
N ILE A 81 -10.95 6.40 -30.77
CA ILE A 81 -11.16 7.82 -31.07
C ILE A 81 -10.84 8.04 -32.57
N SER A 82 -11.64 8.85 -33.23
CA SER A 82 -11.37 9.23 -34.62
C SER A 82 -10.13 10.11 -34.71
N GLU A 83 -9.27 9.92 -35.72
CA GLU A 83 -8.14 10.80 -36.03
C GLU A 83 -8.53 12.28 -36.27
N LYS A 84 -9.83 12.54 -36.53
CA LYS A 84 -10.38 13.89 -36.72
C LYS A 84 -10.63 14.63 -35.41
N VAL A 85 -10.58 13.97 -34.29
CA VAL A 85 -10.71 14.60 -32.97
C VAL A 85 -9.41 15.30 -32.65
N THR A 86 -9.45 16.62 -32.41
CA THR A 86 -8.27 17.39 -32.04
C THR A 86 -7.72 16.93 -30.67
N GLU A 87 -6.42 17.05 -30.47
CA GLU A 87 -5.76 16.65 -29.21
C GLU A 87 -6.46 17.23 -27.97
N GLU A 88 -6.92 18.47 -28.05
CA GLU A 88 -7.67 19.15 -26.98
C GLU A 88 -8.99 18.48 -26.61
N ASN A 89 -9.62 17.78 -27.55
CA ASN A 89 -10.92 17.14 -27.37
C ASN A 89 -10.84 15.63 -27.15
N ILE A 90 -9.69 14.99 -27.36
CA ILE A 90 -9.53 13.54 -27.20
C ILE A 90 -9.95 13.08 -25.80
N SER A 91 -9.52 13.78 -24.74
CA SER A 91 -9.84 13.39 -23.37
C SER A 91 -11.33 13.51 -23.03
N LEU A 92 -12.04 14.53 -23.57
CA LEU A 92 -13.50 14.66 -23.39
C LEU A 92 -14.22 13.52 -24.08
N GLU A 93 -13.81 13.18 -25.29
CA GLU A 93 -14.45 12.11 -26.05
C GLU A 93 -14.16 10.73 -25.43
N VAL A 94 -12.96 10.50 -24.89
CA VAL A 94 -12.64 9.28 -24.14
C VAL A 94 -13.52 9.16 -22.89
N ILE A 95 -13.60 10.20 -22.07
CA ILE A 95 -14.44 10.22 -20.87
C ILE A 95 -15.91 9.94 -21.23
N ARG A 96 -16.42 10.60 -22.28
CA ARG A 96 -17.78 10.37 -22.76
C ARG A 96 -18.01 8.93 -23.17
N LYS A 97 -17.10 8.33 -23.95
CA LYS A 97 -17.21 6.94 -24.40
C LYS A 97 -17.11 5.94 -23.24
N VAL A 98 -16.22 6.20 -22.28
CA VAL A 98 -16.11 5.40 -21.06
C VAL A 98 -17.39 5.45 -20.23
N GLN A 99 -18.00 6.63 -20.06
CA GLN A 99 -19.25 6.78 -19.31
C GLN A 99 -20.45 6.12 -19.99
N LEU A 100 -20.44 6.02 -21.31
CA LEU A 100 -21.48 5.37 -22.09
C LEU A 100 -21.30 3.83 -22.16
N ASP A 101 -20.10 3.33 -21.94
CA ASP A 101 -19.80 1.91 -22.02
C ASP A 101 -20.02 1.22 -20.67
N LYS A 102 -21.19 0.59 -20.51
CA LYS A 102 -21.59 -0.14 -19.28
C LYS A 102 -20.72 -1.36 -18.94
N ARG A 103 -19.83 -1.81 -19.83
CA ARG A 103 -18.97 -2.98 -19.65
C ARG A 103 -17.75 -2.69 -18.78
N HIS A 104 -17.36 -1.43 -18.64
CA HIS A 104 -16.10 -0.99 -18.04
C HIS A 104 -16.20 -0.46 -16.61
N HIS A 105 -17.15 -0.91 -15.81
CA HIS A 105 -17.23 -0.51 -14.40
C HIS A 105 -16.04 -0.94 -13.52
N SER A 106 -15.12 -1.75 -14.03
CA SER A 106 -13.98 -2.27 -13.25
C SER A 106 -12.64 -2.35 -13.98
N GLU A 107 -12.56 -2.05 -15.28
CA GLU A 107 -11.32 -2.18 -16.05
C GLU A 107 -10.80 -0.84 -16.56
N TRP A 108 -9.55 -0.59 -16.26
CA TRP A 108 -8.80 0.61 -16.54
C TRP A 108 -8.48 0.73 -18.03
N ILE A 109 -8.93 1.81 -18.67
CA ILE A 109 -8.48 2.14 -20.02
C ILE A 109 -7.12 2.80 -19.91
N ARG A 110 -6.08 2.06 -20.17
CA ARG A 110 -4.72 2.58 -20.22
C ARG A 110 -4.37 3.13 -21.60
N HIS A 111 -4.85 2.48 -22.66
CA HIS A 111 -4.52 2.80 -24.02
C HIS A 111 -5.75 3.23 -24.80
N VAL A 112 -5.66 4.35 -25.49
CA VAL A 112 -6.67 4.88 -26.40
C VAL A 112 -6.22 4.61 -27.83
N LEU A 113 -7.07 3.93 -28.59
CA LEU A 113 -6.77 3.59 -29.97
C LEU A 113 -7.30 4.68 -30.91
N ILE A 114 -6.44 5.29 -31.70
CA ILE A 114 -6.82 6.28 -32.69
C ILE A 114 -7.00 5.58 -34.03
N VAL A 115 -8.18 5.75 -34.63
CA VAL A 115 -8.54 5.09 -35.88
C VAL A 115 -8.99 6.09 -36.96
N ASN A 116 -8.79 5.73 -38.23
CA ASN A 116 -9.32 6.48 -39.35
C ASN A 116 -10.79 6.13 -39.65
N ASP A 117 -11.38 6.77 -40.67
CA ASP A 117 -12.76 6.53 -41.09
C ASP A 117 -13.06 5.10 -41.54
N LYS A 118 -12.02 4.31 -41.87
CA LYS A 118 -12.14 2.89 -42.23
C LYS A 118 -11.89 1.95 -41.04
N ASN A 119 -11.91 2.49 -39.81
CA ASN A 119 -11.59 1.77 -38.58
C ASN A 119 -10.22 1.07 -38.59
N GLN A 120 -9.26 1.62 -39.32
CA GLN A 120 -7.88 1.14 -39.32
C GLN A 120 -7.10 1.90 -38.24
N LEU A 121 -6.27 1.21 -37.49
CA LEU A 121 -5.45 1.79 -36.43
C LEU A 121 -4.43 2.78 -37.03
N ILE A 122 -4.44 4.00 -36.53
CA ILE A 122 -3.49 5.07 -36.92
C ILE A 122 -2.45 5.28 -35.83
N ASN A 123 -2.88 5.31 -34.56
CA ASN A 123 -2.00 5.52 -33.42
C ASN A 123 -2.58 4.89 -32.15
N ILE A 124 -1.72 4.72 -31.16
CA ILE A 124 -2.10 4.38 -29.78
C ILE A 124 -1.52 5.48 -28.91
N VAL A 125 -2.31 5.97 -27.98
CA VAL A 125 -1.87 6.97 -27.03
C VAL A 125 -2.18 6.44 -25.62
N ASP A 126 -1.25 6.60 -24.70
CA ASP A 126 -1.54 6.35 -23.30
C ASP A 126 -2.58 7.38 -22.84
N TYR A 127 -3.70 6.92 -22.30
CA TYR A 127 -4.78 7.81 -21.84
C TYR A 127 -4.25 8.81 -20.81
N PHE A 128 -3.23 8.43 -20.10
CA PHE A 128 -2.55 9.24 -19.13
C PHE A 128 -1.78 10.40 -19.77
N ASP A 129 -1.12 10.16 -20.91
CA ASP A 129 -0.41 11.20 -21.66
C ASP A 129 -1.39 12.22 -22.24
N ILE A 130 -2.58 11.77 -22.66
CA ILE A 130 -3.65 12.67 -23.12
C ILE A 130 -4.16 13.56 -21.98
N LEU A 131 -4.30 13.02 -20.79
CA LEU A 131 -4.68 13.82 -19.61
C LEU A 131 -3.59 14.81 -19.22
N GLN A 132 -2.33 14.46 -19.43
CA GLN A 132 -1.19 15.35 -19.18
C GLN A 132 -1.12 16.50 -20.18
N SER A 133 -1.34 16.27 -21.47
CA SER A 133 -1.27 17.33 -22.49
C SER A 133 -2.33 18.43 -22.31
N ARG A 134 -3.45 18.10 -21.64
CA ARG A 134 -4.46 19.09 -21.23
C ARG A 134 -4.07 19.94 -20.03
N ASN A 135 -3.29 19.37 -19.14
CA ASN A 135 -2.86 20.03 -17.92
C ASN A 135 -1.45 20.58 -18.08
N ASN A 136 -1.27 21.60 -18.92
CA ASN A 136 -0.18 22.58 -18.78
C ASN A 136 -0.30 23.36 -17.44
N LEU A 137 -1.07 22.86 -16.50
CA LEU A 137 -1.15 23.32 -15.13
C LEU A 137 0.04 22.74 -14.35
N VAL A 138 1.22 23.33 -14.58
CA VAL A 138 2.30 23.22 -13.63
C VAL A 138 1.81 23.88 -12.35
N ASN A 139 1.25 23.10 -11.45
CA ASN A 139 0.88 23.60 -10.12
C ASN A 139 2.13 23.76 -9.27
N ARG A 140 2.21 24.83 -8.50
CA ARG A 140 3.15 24.95 -7.39
C ARG A 140 2.53 24.28 -6.17
N VAL A 141 3.09 23.16 -5.75
CA VAL A 141 2.55 22.29 -4.72
C VAL A 141 3.43 22.30 -3.50
N VAL A 142 2.85 22.54 -2.33
CA VAL A 142 3.52 22.33 -1.04
C VAL A 142 2.99 21.04 -0.42
N VAL A 143 3.89 20.16 -0.02
CA VAL A 143 3.55 18.94 0.73
C VAL A 143 4.15 19.05 2.13
N PHE A 144 3.29 19.10 3.16
CA PHE A 144 3.70 19.15 4.55
C PHE A 144 3.80 17.75 5.16
N GLY A 145 4.95 17.47 5.79
CA GLY A 145 5.26 16.20 6.40
C GLY A 145 5.95 15.25 5.41
N MET A 146 7.27 15.10 5.54
CA MET A 146 8.08 14.24 4.68
C MET A 146 8.28 12.84 5.28
N GLY A 147 7.28 12.32 5.99
CA GLY A 147 7.20 10.90 6.29
C GLY A 147 6.98 10.06 5.04
N TYR A 148 6.70 8.76 5.21
CA TYR A 148 6.50 7.83 4.09
C TYR A 148 5.49 8.35 3.04
N VAL A 149 4.31 8.79 3.48
CA VAL A 149 3.24 9.29 2.60
C VAL A 149 3.65 10.57 1.87
N GLY A 150 4.28 11.51 2.59
CA GLY A 150 4.60 12.81 2.00
C GLY A 150 5.73 12.74 0.99
N VAL A 151 6.81 12.00 1.27
CA VAL A 151 7.94 11.92 0.35
C VAL A 151 7.60 11.15 -0.92
N THR A 152 6.86 10.03 -0.82
CA THR A 152 6.43 9.27 -2.01
C THR A 152 5.48 10.08 -2.88
N LEU A 153 4.56 10.82 -2.27
CA LEU A 153 3.66 11.72 -2.98
C LEU A 153 4.41 12.90 -3.64
N ALA A 154 5.27 13.61 -2.89
CA ALA A 154 6.01 14.75 -3.39
C ALA A 154 6.87 14.40 -4.62
N VAL A 155 7.61 13.29 -4.54
CA VAL A 155 8.43 12.79 -5.65
C VAL A 155 7.55 12.36 -6.84
N SER A 156 6.39 11.74 -6.59
CA SER A 156 5.47 11.34 -7.65
C SER A 156 4.84 12.54 -8.36
N LEU A 157 4.46 13.59 -7.63
CA LEU A 157 3.94 14.84 -8.21
C LEU A 157 5.00 15.58 -9.02
N ALA A 158 6.23 15.70 -8.50
CA ALA A 158 7.34 16.30 -9.22
C ALA A 158 7.64 15.55 -10.52
N ASN A 159 7.61 14.22 -10.50
CA ASN A 159 7.78 13.40 -11.70
C ASN A 159 6.64 13.55 -12.72
N ARG A 160 5.52 14.14 -12.31
CA ARG A 160 4.38 14.49 -13.17
C ARG A 160 4.45 15.94 -13.68
N GLY A 161 5.54 16.67 -13.43
CA GLY A 161 5.79 18.02 -13.93
C GLY A 161 5.29 19.13 -13.00
N HIS A 162 4.81 18.83 -11.80
CA HIS A 162 4.52 19.86 -10.80
C HIS A 162 5.82 20.40 -10.19
N GLN A 163 5.81 21.67 -9.80
CA GLN A 163 6.86 22.28 -8.97
C GLN A 163 6.52 22.00 -7.50
N VAL A 164 7.32 21.19 -6.82
CA VAL A 164 6.98 20.67 -5.49
C VAL A 164 7.96 21.18 -4.44
N THR A 165 7.43 21.73 -3.34
CA THR A 165 8.19 22.02 -2.12
C THR A 165 7.73 21.07 -1.04
N GLY A 166 8.62 20.18 -0.58
CA GLY A 166 8.39 19.33 0.59
C GLY A 166 8.81 20.05 1.87
N VAL A 167 7.92 20.11 2.86
CA VAL A 167 8.20 20.78 4.14
C VAL A 167 8.16 19.78 5.28
N ASP A 168 9.24 19.71 6.07
CA ASP A 168 9.31 18.90 7.30
C ASP A 168 10.11 19.60 8.39
N VAL A 169 9.66 19.49 9.62
CA VAL A 169 10.33 20.10 10.78
C VAL A 169 11.68 19.46 11.12
N GLN A 170 11.92 18.24 10.66
CA GLN A 170 13.15 17.49 10.92
C GLN A 170 14.24 17.85 9.91
N LYS A 171 15.20 18.69 10.34
CA LYS A 171 16.31 19.15 9.51
C LYS A 171 17.16 18.00 8.92
N SER A 172 17.29 16.88 9.63
CA SER A 172 18.00 15.69 9.14
C SER A 172 17.32 15.07 7.92
N ILE A 173 15.99 14.96 7.94
CA ILE A 173 15.20 14.46 6.82
C ILE A 173 15.35 15.39 5.60
N VAL A 174 15.12 16.69 5.80
CA VAL A 174 15.24 17.70 4.75
C VAL A 174 16.64 17.66 4.09
N ASN A 175 17.70 17.61 4.89
CA ASN A 175 19.06 17.56 4.36
C ASN A 175 19.33 16.26 3.58
N SER A 176 18.87 15.13 4.06
CA SER A 176 19.02 13.83 3.38
C SER A 176 18.28 13.82 2.03
N LEU A 177 17.03 14.30 1.99
CA LEU A 177 16.23 14.36 0.78
C LEU A 177 16.83 15.30 -0.27
N ASN A 178 17.35 16.48 0.13
CA ASN A 178 18.04 17.39 -0.78
C ASN A 178 19.38 16.83 -1.33
N GLN A 179 19.92 15.80 -0.68
CA GLN A 179 21.07 15.03 -1.19
C GLN A 179 20.67 13.83 -2.07
N GLY A 180 19.37 13.65 -2.35
CA GLY A 180 18.85 12.54 -3.12
C GLY A 180 18.76 11.21 -2.34
N LYS A 181 18.87 11.25 -1.01
CA LYS A 181 18.81 10.06 -0.14
C LYS A 181 17.50 10.02 0.62
N SER A 182 16.77 8.94 0.46
CA SER A 182 15.51 8.72 1.19
C SER A 182 15.79 8.07 2.55
N HIS A 183 15.04 8.49 3.55
CA HIS A 183 15.00 7.87 4.89
C HIS A 183 13.92 6.77 4.99
N VAL A 184 13.14 6.56 3.93
CA VAL A 184 12.15 5.49 3.85
C VAL A 184 12.53 4.51 2.75
N PHE A 185 12.27 3.24 2.98
CA PHE A 185 12.49 2.19 1.99
C PHE A 185 11.28 2.10 1.05
N GLU A 186 11.51 2.43 -0.23
CA GLU A 186 10.50 2.27 -1.29
C GLU A 186 11.21 2.06 -2.64
N PRO A 187 10.94 0.96 -3.35
CA PRO A 187 11.60 0.67 -4.62
C PRO A 187 11.43 1.80 -5.65
N GLY A 188 12.53 2.26 -6.23
CA GLY A 188 12.56 3.30 -7.27
C GLY A 188 12.39 4.75 -6.77
N LEU A 189 12.19 4.97 -5.47
CA LEU A 189 12.01 6.31 -4.91
C LEU A 189 13.28 7.17 -5.03
N GLU A 190 14.45 6.66 -4.67
CA GLU A 190 15.70 7.43 -4.69
C GLU A 190 16.14 7.82 -6.10
N ASP A 191 15.98 6.91 -7.07
CA ASP A 191 16.27 7.20 -8.48
C ASP A 191 15.40 8.35 -8.99
N MET A 192 14.10 8.28 -8.67
CA MET A 192 13.12 9.28 -9.08
C MET A 192 13.34 10.62 -8.35
N LEU A 193 13.68 10.59 -7.06
CA LEU A 193 14.03 11.76 -6.26
C LEU A 193 15.25 12.47 -6.87
N THR A 194 16.32 11.73 -7.13
CA THR A 194 17.55 12.26 -7.73
C THR A 194 17.30 12.89 -9.11
N ALA A 195 16.48 12.26 -9.94
CA ALA A 195 16.12 12.77 -11.25
C ALA A 195 15.34 14.09 -11.16
N ASN A 196 14.41 14.21 -10.21
CA ASN A 196 13.60 15.41 -10.02
C ASN A 196 14.39 16.57 -9.38
N LEU A 197 15.32 16.29 -8.46
CA LEU A 197 16.25 17.28 -7.94
C LEU A 197 17.13 17.90 -9.07
N LYS A 198 17.64 17.07 -9.98
CA LYS A 198 18.43 17.53 -11.13
C LYS A 198 17.63 18.41 -12.11
N ARG A 199 16.30 18.29 -12.12
CA ARG A 199 15.39 19.09 -12.96
C ARG A 199 14.85 20.33 -12.25
N ASP A 200 15.26 20.58 -11.01
CA ASP A 200 14.72 21.62 -10.13
C ASP A 200 13.19 21.58 -9.98
N SER A 201 12.58 20.38 -10.17
CA SER A 201 11.14 20.18 -10.02
C SER A 201 10.71 19.86 -8.59
N ILE A 202 11.65 19.58 -7.69
CA ILE A 202 11.40 19.35 -6.26
C ILE A 202 12.51 19.96 -5.42
N ASN A 203 12.13 20.53 -4.27
CA ASN A 203 13.04 20.96 -3.22
C ASN A 203 12.45 20.64 -1.85
N PHE A 204 13.29 20.63 -0.81
CA PHE A 204 12.84 20.37 0.56
C PHE A 204 13.34 21.47 1.49
N SER A 205 12.47 21.89 2.43
CA SER A 205 12.78 22.94 3.40
C SER A 205 12.20 22.62 4.79
N THR A 206 12.76 23.23 5.81
CA THR A 206 12.18 23.22 7.17
C THR A 206 11.14 24.31 7.39
N THR A 207 11.09 25.29 6.51
CA THR A 207 10.17 26.43 6.54
C THR A 207 9.58 26.64 5.16
N LEU A 208 8.39 27.19 5.10
CA LEU A 208 7.80 27.64 3.84
C LEU A 208 8.13 29.12 3.67
N GLU A 209 8.81 29.46 2.57
CA GLU A 209 8.96 30.84 2.16
C GLU A 209 7.65 31.31 1.52
N VAL A 210 7.31 32.60 1.72
CA VAL A 210 6.09 33.18 1.16
C VAL A 210 6.28 33.34 -0.35
N ASP A 211 5.72 32.40 -1.10
CA ASP A 211 5.65 32.43 -2.56
C ASP A 211 4.24 32.02 -3.02
N THR A 212 3.91 32.28 -4.26
CA THR A 212 2.61 32.00 -4.87
C THR A 212 2.41 30.49 -5.08
N HIS A 213 2.14 29.74 -4.00
CA HIS A 213 1.72 28.36 -4.10
C HIS A 213 0.23 28.27 -4.43
N GLN A 214 -0.18 27.21 -5.12
CA GLN A 214 -1.57 27.01 -5.54
C GLN A 214 -2.24 25.84 -4.81
N VAL A 215 -1.43 24.86 -4.37
CA VAL A 215 -1.93 23.64 -3.75
C VAL A 215 -1.12 23.31 -2.50
N TYR A 216 -1.79 23.21 -1.38
CA TYR A 216 -1.23 22.78 -0.10
C TYR A 216 -1.75 21.39 0.25
N ILE A 217 -0.86 20.42 0.39
CA ILE A 217 -1.19 19.04 0.77
C ILE A 217 -0.65 18.75 2.17
N VAL A 218 -1.54 18.37 3.08
CA VAL A 218 -1.19 18.08 4.47
C VAL A 218 -1.08 16.57 4.66
N ALA A 219 0.15 16.08 4.86
CA ALA A 219 0.47 14.66 5.01
C ALA A 219 1.23 14.36 6.33
N VAL A 220 1.02 15.19 7.35
CA VAL A 220 1.65 15.01 8.66
C VAL A 220 1.02 13.87 9.45
N GLY A 221 1.81 13.26 10.34
CA GLY A 221 1.35 12.19 11.22
C GLY A 221 0.34 12.70 12.26
N THR A 222 -0.61 11.84 12.60
CA THR A 222 -1.62 12.04 13.63
C THR A 222 -1.58 10.85 14.60
N PRO A 223 -0.57 10.77 15.49
CA PRO A 223 -0.43 9.66 16.42
C PRO A 223 -1.54 9.69 17.49
N LEU A 224 -1.63 8.62 18.25
CA LEU A 224 -2.39 8.62 19.49
C LEU A 224 -1.48 9.08 20.64
N ASN A 225 -2.02 9.89 21.54
CA ASN A 225 -1.35 10.24 22.79
C ASN A 225 -1.44 9.10 23.83
N SER A 226 -0.86 9.28 25.01
CA SER A 226 -0.87 8.30 26.10
C SER A 226 -2.27 7.90 26.57
N GLU A 227 -3.29 8.72 26.32
CA GLU A 227 -4.70 8.44 26.63
C GLU A 227 -5.42 7.75 25.45
N SER A 228 -4.70 7.31 24.42
CA SER A 228 -5.25 6.78 23.17
C SER A 228 -6.23 7.76 22.49
N LYS A 229 -5.98 9.05 22.59
CA LYS A 229 -6.70 10.11 21.87
C LYS A 229 -5.86 10.62 20.70
N PRO A 230 -6.49 11.07 19.58
CA PRO A 230 -5.76 11.66 18.46
C PRO A 230 -4.95 12.89 18.89
N ASP A 231 -3.66 12.89 18.57
CA ASP A 231 -2.82 14.09 18.69
C ASP A 231 -2.82 14.84 17.36
N MET A 232 -3.42 16.02 17.38
CA MET A 232 -3.58 16.89 16.21
C MET A 232 -2.58 18.05 16.18
N SER A 233 -1.62 18.11 17.08
CA SER A 233 -0.68 19.23 17.22
C SER A 233 0.12 19.50 15.95
N ALA A 234 0.61 18.47 15.28
CA ALA A 234 1.31 18.62 14.00
C ALA A 234 0.40 19.20 12.90
N LEU A 235 -0.87 18.80 12.85
CA LEU A 235 -1.85 19.38 11.91
C LEU A 235 -2.07 20.87 12.22
N ILE A 236 -2.30 21.23 13.46
CA ILE A 236 -2.53 22.63 13.86
C ILE A 236 -1.32 23.52 13.51
N ASN A 237 -0.10 23.05 13.74
CA ASN A 237 1.12 23.79 13.36
C ASN A 237 1.20 24.02 11.83
N VAL A 238 0.81 23.03 11.02
CA VAL A 238 0.75 23.20 9.56
C VAL A 238 -0.34 24.19 9.15
N LEU A 239 -1.51 24.17 9.80
CA LEU A 239 -2.58 25.12 9.51
C LEU A 239 -2.18 26.56 9.85
N GLU A 240 -1.35 26.77 10.88
CA GLU A 240 -0.77 28.09 11.18
C GLU A 240 0.07 28.59 10.00
N VAL A 241 0.99 27.75 9.48
CA VAL A 241 1.82 28.09 8.31
C VAL A 241 0.96 28.38 7.09
N ILE A 242 0.00 27.50 6.78
CA ILE A 242 -0.91 27.70 5.63
C ILE A 242 -1.65 29.03 5.77
N SER A 243 -2.15 29.36 6.96
CA SER A 243 -2.92 30.59 7.18
C SER A 243 -2.11 31.87 6.91
N THR A 244 -0.78 31.82 6.98
CA THR A 244 0.09 32.98 6.68
C THR A 244 0.43 33.12 5.20
N THR A 245 0.24 32.06 4.39
CA THR A 245 0.67 32.00 2.99
C THR A 245 -0.48 31.77 2.00
N LEU A 246 -1.68 31.50 2.49
CA LEU A 246 -2.85 31.17 1.67
C LEU A 246 -3.41 32.42 0.96
N HIS A 247 -3.65 32.27 -0.34
CA HIS A 247 -4.27 33.30 -1.17
C HIS A 247 -5.63 32.86 -1.72
N SER A 248 -6.39 33.82 -2.22
CA SER A 248 -7.65 33.51 -2.90
C SER A 248 -7.38 32.67 -4.16
N GLY A 249 -8.15 31.60 -4.32
CA GLY A 249 -8.00 30.63 -5.41
C GLY A 249 -7.21 29.37 -5.05
N ASP A 250 -6.49 29.38 -3.93
CA ASP A 250 -5.66 28.25 -3.49
C ASP A 250 -6.48 27.06 -3.02
N GLN A 251 -5.85 25.89 -3.02
CA GLN A 251 -6.43 24.62 -2.58
C GLN A 251 -5.70 24.07 -1.37
N VAL A 252 -6.45 23.66 -0.36
CA VAL A 252 -5.95 22.92 0.81
C VAL A 252 -6.50 21.50 0.76
N MET A 253 -5.62 20.53 0.65
CA MET A 253 -5.98 19.11 0.54
C MET A 253 -5.45 18.35 1.75
N LEU A 254 -6.34 17.80 2.57
CA LEU A 254 -5.94 16.92 3.65
C LEU A 254 -5.73 15.51 3.14
N ARG A 255 -4.58 14.94 3.54
CA ARG A 255 -4.20 13.55 3.31
C ARG A 255 -3.87 12.83 4.61
N SER A 256 -3.57 13.58 5.68
CA SER A 256 -3.41 13.05 7.04
C SER A 256 -4.65 12.31 7.49
N THR A 257 -4.46 11.15 8.13
CA THR A 257 -5.59 10.37 8.67
C THR A 257 -6.11 11.03 9.94
N VAL A 258 -7.34 11.50 9.92
CA VAL A 258 -7.98 12.22 11.03
C VAL A 258 -9.28 11.55 11.46
N PRO A 259 -9.79 11.79 12.67
CA PRO A 259 -11.15 11.44 13.03
C PRO A 259 -12.17 12.10 12.11
N VAL A 260 -13.31 11.43 11.91
CA VAL A 260 -14.37 11.94 11.03
C VAL A 260 -14.90 13.28 11.52
N GLY A 261 -14.99 14.23 10.61
CA GLY A 261 -15.48 15.60 10.84
C GLY A 261 -14.38 16.63 11.11
N VAL A 262 -13.14 16.23 11.32
CA VAL A 262 -12.03 17.15 11.65
C VAL A 262 -11.80 18.18 10.54
N THR A 263 -11.88 17.79 9.28
CA THR A 263 -11.68 18.75 8.18
C THR A 263 -12.70 19.88 8.22
N ARG A 264 -13.97 19.58 8.43
CA ARG A 264 -15.05 20.57 8.47
C ARG A 264 -15.07 21.36 9.76
N GLU A 265 -14.86 20.73 10.91
CA GLU A 265 -15.12 21.32 12.23
C GLU A 265 -13.89 21.94 12.88
N VAL A 266 -12.69 21.55 12.40
CA VAL A 266 -11.42 22.07 12.93
C VAL A 266 -10.65 22.83 11.85
N VAL A 267 -10.33 22.18 10.71
CA VAL A 267 -9.43 22.74 9.70
C VAL A 267 -10.01 23.98 9.04
N ILE A 268 -11.24 23.90 8.55
CA ILE A 268 -11.89 25.02 7.85
C ILE A 268 -12.05 26.23 8.80
N PRO A 269 -12.66 26.11 9.99
CA PRO A 269 -12.79 27.24 10.90
C PRO A 269 -11.45 27.82 11.34
N TYR A 270 -10.42 26.97 11.51
CA TYR A 270 -9.08 27.44 11.88
C TYR A 270 -8.51 28.40 10.84
N ILE A 271 -8.57 28.03 9.54
CA ILE A 271 -8.08 28.86 8.44
C ILE A 271 -8.96 30.12 8.26
N GLU A 272 -10.29 29.97 8.22
CA GLU A 272 -11.21 31.10 8.04
C GLU A 272 -11.04 32.18 9.11
N ASN A 273 -10.83 31.79 10.37
CA ASN A 273 -10.66 32.72 11.47
C ASN A 273 -9.34 33.52 11.41
N ARG A 274 -8.33 33.02 10.69
CA ARG A 274 -7.01 33.67 10.58
C ARG A 274 -6.81 34.45 9.30
N THR A 275 -7.49 34.06 8.23
CA THR A 275 -7.24 34.62 6.89
C THR A 275 -8.32 35.58 6.42
N ASN A 276 -9.50 35.60 7.06
CA ASN A 276 -10.73 36.23 6.58
C ASN A 276 -11.23 35.70 5.21
N LEU A 277 -10.62 34.63 4.69
CA LEU A 277 -11.07 33.93 3.47
C LEU A 277 -12.15 32.92 3.83
N LYS A 278 -13.05 32.61 2.87
CA LYS A 278 -14.14 31.65 3.04
C LYS A 278 -13.95 30.41 2.21
N ALA A 279 -13.98 29.24 2.86
CA ALA A 279 -13.87 27.95 2.21
C ALA A 279 -15.01 27.71 1.19
N GLY A 280 -14.65 27.19 0.04
CA GLY A 280 -15.58 26.95 -1.07
C GLY A 280 -15.93 28.16 -1.91
N LYS A 281 -15.44 29.36 -1.52
CA LYS A 281 -15.61 30.62 -2.24
C LYS A 281 -14.25 31.24 -2.56
N ASP A 282 -13.47 31.58 -1.54
CA ASP A 282 -12.20 32.27 -1.69
C ASP A 282 -11.03 31.27 -1.74
N PHE A 283 -11.13 30.14 -1.06
CA PHE A 283 -10.20 29.02 -1.17
C PHE A 283 -10.93 27.69 -1.18
N TYR A 284 -10.28 26.60 -1.62
CA TYR A 284 -10.92 25.31 -1.82
C TYR A 284 -10.36 24.27 -0.86
N VAL A 285 -11.25 23.48 -0.23
CA VAL A 285 -10.85 22.45 0.73
C VAL A 285 -11.38 21.09 0.31
N SER A 286 -10.50 20.09 0.33
CA SER A 286 -10.86 18.70 0.07
C SER A 286 -10.10 17.73 0.98
N PHE A 287 -10.64 16.51 1.08
CA PHE A 287 -9.97 15.39 1.71
C PHE A 287 -9.69 14.31 0.66
N ALA A 288 -8.44 13.86 0.60
CA ALA A 288 -7.95 12.88 -0.36
C ALA A 288 -7.11 11.81 0.36
N PRO A 289 -7.75 10.76 0.92
CA PRO A 289 -7.09 9.77 1.77
C PRO A 289 -5.97 9.02 1.07
N GLU A 290 -4.88 8.76 1.81
CA GLU A 290 -3.82 7.85 1.38
C GLU A 290 -4.24 6.40 1.59
N ARG A 291 -4.10 5.55 0.55
CA ARG A 291 -4.49 4.15 0.59
C ARG A 291 -3.41 3.18 0.10
N THR A 292 -2.21 3.69 -0.22
CA THR A 292 -1.09 2.86 -0.68
C THR A 292 -0.49 2.03 0.45
N ILE A 293 0.21 0.98 0.07
CA ILE A 293 0.96 0.10 0.98
C ILE A 293 2.46 0.38 0.87
N GLU A 294 3.15 0.44 1.99
CA GLU A 294 4.61 0.57 2.04
C GLU A 294 5.30 -0.59 1.30
N GLY A 295 6.33 -0.24 0.51
CA GLY A 295 7.05 -1.17 -0.38
C GLY A 295 6.42 -1.34 -1.77
N ASN A 296 5.26 -0.67 -2.04
CA ASN A 296 4.61 -0.66 -3.37
C ASN A 296 3.93 0.70 -3.67
N ALA A 297 4.20 1.74 -2.88
CA ALA A 297 3.49 3.01 -2.98
C ALA A 297 3.72 3.73 -4.30
N MET A 298 4.95 3.70 -4.85
CA MET A 298 5.26 4.35 -6.13
C MET A 298 4.47 3.77 -7.30
N HIS A 299 4.12 2.49 -7.24
CA HIS A 299 3.22 1.85 -8.21
C HIS A 299 1.76 2.16 -7.90
N GLU A 300 1.34 2.02 -6.65
CA GLU A 300 -0.05 2.19 -6.24
C GLU A 300 -0.55 3.63 -6.34
N LEU A 301 0.30 4.65 -6.13
CA LEU A 301 -0.04 6.06 -6.40
C LEU A 301 -0.46 6.32 -7.85
N LYS A 302 0.03 5.50 -8.79
CA LYS A 302 -0.30 5.61 -10.22
C LYS A 302 -1.47 4.73 -10.64
N THR A 303 -1.79 3.70 -9.86
CA THR A 303 -2.74 2.65 -10.28
C THR A 303 -4.00 2.57 -9.42
N LEU A 304 -3.94 2.91 -8.12
CA LEU A 304 -5.13 2.91 -7.28
C LEU A 304 -6.02 4.13 -7.56
N PRO A 305 -7.36 3.95 -7.59
CA PRO A 305 -8.29 5.06 -7.64
C PRO A 305 -8.09 6.02 -6.47
N GLN A 306 -7.88 7.31 -6.72
CA GLN A 306 -7.87 8.31 -5.66
C GLN A 306 -9.30 8.66 -5.24
N VAL A 307 -9.62 8.49 -3.96
CA VAL A 307 -10.90 8.97 -3.41
C VAL A 307 -10.77 10.45 -3.08
N VAL A 308 -11.82 11.23 -3.36
CA VAL A 308 -11.89 12.66 -3.08
C VAL A 308 -13.26 13.05 -2.56
N GLY A 309 -13.30 13.75 -1.43
CA GLY A 309 -14.46 14.48 -0.93
C GLY A 309 -14.12 15.97 -0.77
N GLY A 310 -14.99 16.85 -1.18
CA GLY A 310 -14.78 18.31 -1.11
C GLY A 310 -15.80 19.03 -0.23
N TYR A 311 -15.43 20.23 0.25
CA TYR A 311 -16.33 21.07 1.04
C TYR A 311 -17.52 21.61 0.21
N SER A 312 -17.28 21.87 -1.06
CA SER A 312 -18.30 22.30 -2.03
C SER A 312 -18.11 21.57 -3.36
N PRO A 313 -19.10 21.62 -4.29
CA PRO A 313 -18.95 21.06 -5.63
C PRO A 313 -17.70 21.57 -6.37
N GLN A 314 -17.35 22.86 -6.20
CA GLN A 314 -16.14 23.42 -6.79
C GLN A 314 -14.88 22.85 -6.17
N CYS A 315 -14.85 22.63 -4.84
CA CYS A 315 -13.74 21.97 -4.16
C CYS A 315 -13.52 20.54 -4.70
N VAL A 316 -14.60 19.80 -4.93
CA VAL A 316 -14.54 18.46 -5.54
C VAL A 316 -13.96 18.55 -6.95
N LYS A 317 -14.48 19.46 -7.78
CA LYS A 317 -14.03 19.64 -9.16
C LYS A 317 -12.53 19.92 -9.23
N ASN A 318 -12.05 20.93 -8.50
CA ASN A 318 -10.65 21.31 -8.47
C ASN A 318 -9.74 20.18 -7.99
N SER A 319 -10.19 19.45 -6.94
CA SER A 319 -9.45 18.31 -6.41
C SER A 319 -9.38 17.15 -7.40
N VAL A 320 -10.47 16.87 -8.12
CA VAL A 320 -10.49 15.84 -9.18
C VAL A 320 -9.55 16.21 -10.31
N GLU A 321 -9.57 17.45 -10.77
CA GLU A 321 -8.65 17.94 -11.81
C GLU A 321 -7.20 17.76 -11.38
N PHE A 322 -6.86 18.13 -10.14
CA PHE A 322 -5.51 17.95 -9.59
C PHE A 322 -5.10 16.47 -9.53
N TRP A 323 -5.91 15.61 -8.89
CA TRP A 323 -5.54 14.19 -8.71
C TRP A 323 -5.53 13.41 -10.02
N SER A 324 -6.29 13.85 -11.03
CA SER A 324 -6.23 13.27 -12.37
C SER A 324 -4.87 13.47 -13.06
N THR A 325 -4.00 14.33 -12.56
CA THR A 325 -2.62 14.44 -13.01
C THR A 325 -1.73 13.30 -12.50
N LEU A 326 -2.11 12.66 -11.40
CA LEU A 326 -1.32 11.60 -10.75
C LEU A 326 -1.88 10.20 -11.03
N THR A 327 -3.20 10.03 -11.00
CA THR A 327 -3.87 8.74 -11.16
C THR A 327 -4.99 8.80 -12.21
N PRO A 328 -5.17 7.75 -13.01
CA PRO A 328 -6.17 7.74 -14.08
C PRO A 328 -7.62 7.67 -13.56
N SER A 329 -7.83 7.34 -12.29
CA SER A 329 -9.18 7.22 -11.73
C SER A 329 -9.33 7.99 -10.43
N VAL A 330 -10.36 8.84 -10.39
CA VAL A 330 -10.73 9.58 -9.19
C VAL A 330 -12.17 9.24 -8.82
N VAL A 331 -12.34 8.64 -7.63
CA VAL A 331 -13.64 8.29 -7.05
C VAL A 331 -14.12 9.47 -6.22
N ARG A 332 -15.22 10.08 -6.64
CA ARG A 332 -15.88 11.18 -5.91
C ARG A 332 -16.80 10.62 -4.85
N VAL A 333 -16.77 11.21 -3.68
CA VAL A 333 -17.75 10.98 -2.62
C VAL A 333 -18.46 12.30 -2.28
N ASP A 334 -19.69 12.21 -1.79
CA ASP A 334 -20.57 13.36 -1.64
C ASP A 334 -20.11 14.37 -0.59
N THR A 335 -19.35 13.92 0.43
CA THR A 335 -18.95 14.78 1.55
C THR A 335 -17.47 14.56 1.91
N ILE A 336 -16.87 15.53 2.59
CA ILE A 336 -15.53 15.40 3.17
C ILE A 336 -15.50 14.24 4.17
N GLU A 337 -16.54 14.14 5.01
CA GLU A 337 -16.67 13.11 6.03
C GLU A 337 -16.69 11.70 5.43
N ALA A 338 -17.33 11.53 4.28
CA ALA A 338 -17.30 10.26 3.56
C ALA A 338 -15.87 9.90 3.11
N ALA A 339 -15.10 10.87 2.62
CA ALA A 339 -13.70 10.64 2.24
C ALA A 339 -12.81 10.30 3.45
N GLU A 340 -12.99 10.99 4.60
CA GLU A 340 -12.33 10.66 5.85
C GLU A 340 -12.67 9.23 6.30
N MET A 341 -13.95 8.85 6.23
CA MET A 341 -14.42 7.50 6.58
C MET A 341 -13.85 6.41 5.70
N VAL A 342 -13.68 6.62 4.39
CA VAL A 342 -13.15 5.61 3.47
C VAL A 342 -11.80 5.06 3.95
N LYS A 343 -10.88 5.93 4.37
CA LYS A 343 -9.57 5.52 4.89
C LYS A 343 -9.71 4.67 6.15
N LEU A 344 -10.46 5.20 7.10
CA LEU A 344 -10.67 4.56 8.40
C LEU A 344 -11.42 3.23 8.25
N ALA A 345 -12.44 3.17 7.39
CA ALA A 345 -13.20 1.97 7.12
C ALA A 345 -12.30 0.86 6.53
N ASN A 346 -11.47 1.17 5.52
CA ASN A 346 -10.58 0.20 4.91
C ASN A 346 -9.61 -0.42 5.94
N ASN A 347 -8.97 0.40 6.77
CA ASN A 347 -8.01 -0.09 7.76
C ASN A 347 -8.69 -0.79 8.93
N THR A 348 -9.83 -0.28 9.40
CA THR A 348 -10.61 -0.93 10.47
C THR A 348 -11.15 -2.29 10.02
N PHE A 349 -11.68 -2.38 8.78
CA PHE A 349 -12.14 -3.66 8.24
C PHE A 349 -11.02 -4.71 8.17
N ARG A 350 -9.83 -4.31 7.75
CA ARG A 350 -8.66 -5.20 7.74
C ARG A 350 -8.28 -5.66 9.14
N ASP A 351 -8.23 -4.74 10.11
CA ASP A 351 -7.90 -5.06 11.50
C ASP A 351 -8.94 -5.99 12.14
N VAL A 352 -10.23 -5.75 11.90
CA VAL A 352 -11.33 -6.63 12.34
C VAL A 352 -11.23 -8.01 11.70
N SER A 353 -10.91 -8.09 10.42
CA SER A 353 -10.76 -9.37 9.71
C SER A 353 -9.59 -10.19 10.29
N PHE A 354 -8.45 -9.54 10.55
CA PHE A 354 -7.32 -10.21 11.21
C PHE A 354 -7.63 -10.57 12.65
N SER A 355 -8.36 -9.74 13.40
CA SER A 355 -8.73 -10.04 14.78
C SER A 355 -9.62 -11.27 14.88
N PHE A 356 -10.55 -11.46 13.93
CA PHE A 356 -11.37 -12.66 13.87
C PHE A 356 -10.51 -13.93 13.68
N ALA A 357 -9.55 -13.91 12.74
CA ALA A 357 -8.65 -15.04 12.53
C ALA A 357 -7.76 -15.31 13.76
N ASN A 358 -7.25 -14.26 14.39
CA ASN A 358 -6.44 -14.36 15.59
C ASN A 358 -7.25 -14.88 16.80
N GLU A 359 -8.49 -14.42 16.98
CA GLU A 359 -9.38 -14.93 18.02
C GLU A 359 -9.71 -16.41 17.81
N LEU A 360 -9.98 -16.81 16.56
CA LEU A 360 -10.19 -18.20 16.19
C LEU A 360 -8.97 -19.07 16.52
N ALA A 361 -7.75 -18.57 16.24
CA ALA A 361 -6.52 -19.27 16.62
C ALA A 361 -6.35 -19.41 18.13
N LEU A 362 -6.65 -18.35 18.91
CA LEU A 362 -6.61 -18.40 20.37
C LEU A 362 -7.67 -19.36 20.96
N LEU A 363 -8.79 -19.53 20.28
CA LEU A 363 -9.81 -20.51 20.64
C LEU A 363 -9.37 -21.93 20.29
N ALA A 364 -8.80 -22.13 19.10
CA ALA A 364 -8.28 -23.41 18.62
C ALA A 364 -7.18 -23.97 19.53
N ASP A 365 -6.34 -23.12 20.14
CA ASP A 365 -5.32 -23.50 21.12
C ASP A 365 -5.89 -24.31 22.33
N ARG A 366 -7.14 -24.03 22.73
CA ARG A 366 -7.78 -24.74 23.84
C ARG A 366 -8.07 -26.21 23.53
N TYR A 367 -8.20 -26.53 22.24
CA TYR A 367 -8.50 -27.86 21.73
C TYR A 367 -7.31 -28.51 21.03
N ASN A 368 -6.14 -27.82 21.02
CA ASN A 368 -4.95 -28.20 20.28
C ASN A 368 -5.22 -28.45 18.78
N VAL A 369 -6.06 -27.60 18.18
CA VAL A 369 -6.40 -27.64 16.76
C VAL A 369 -5.49 -26.66 15.99
N ASN A 370 -4.91 -27.13 14.89
CA ASN A 370 -4.12 -26.28 14.02
C ASN A 370 -5.01 -25.23 13.32
N SER A 371 -4.84 -23.97 13.67
CA SER A 371 -5.68 -22.88 13.17
C SER A 371 -5.51 -22.62 11.67
N PHE A 372 -4.34 -22.89 11.09
CA PHE A 372 -4.11 -22.77 9.64
C PHE A 372 -4.90 -23.83 8.87
N GLU A 373 -4.86 -25.10 9.32
CA GLU A 373 -5.65 -26.18 8.73
C GLU A 373 -7.16 -25.90 8.86
N LEU A 374 -7.60 -25.45 10.02
CA LEU A 374 -8.98 -25.06 10.29
C LEU A 374 -9.47 -23.97 9.34
N ILE A 375 -8.70 -22.88 9.17
CA ILE A 375 -9.09 -21.76 8.33
C ILE A 375 -9.05 -22.14 6.85
N ASN A 376 -8.05 -22.90 6.41
CA ASN A 376 -7.98 -23.40 5.05
C ASN A 376 -9.21 -24.28 4.73
N ALA A 377 -9.59 -25.19 5.62
CA ALA A 377 -10.80 -26.00 5.47
C ALA A 377 -12.08 -25.16 5.46
N ALA A 378 -12.17 -24.12 6.30
CA ALA A 378 -13.32 -23.21 6.31
C ALA A 378 -13.47 -22.36 5.04
N ASN A 379 -12.36 -22.07 4.37
CA ASN A 379 -12.32 -21.28 3.13
C ASN A 379 -12.50 -22.14 1.88
N GLU A 380 -12.24 -23.45 1.94
CA GLU A 380 -12.25 -24.34 0.78
C GLU A 380 -13.63 -24.38 0.11
N GLY A 381 -13.68 -23.89 -1.13
CA GLY A 381 -14.92 -23.86 -1.92
C GLY A 381 -16.06 -23.01 -1.35
N TYR A 382 -15.84 -22.22 -0.29
CA TYR A 382 -16.89 -21.42 0.34
C TYR A 382 -16.97 -20.00 -0.26
N PRO A 383 -18.03 -19.66 -1.01
CA PRO A 383 -18.03 -18.43 -1.83
C PRO A 383 -18.39 -17.14 -1.09
N ARG A 384 -18.85 -17.22 0.18
CA ARG A 384 -19.42 -16.07 0.88
C ARG A 384 -18.40 -15.20 1.60
N ASN A 385 -17.28 -15.78 2.03
CA ASN A 385 -16.21 -15.07 2.72
C ASN A 385 -14.87 -15.78 2.54
N LYS A 386 -13.80 -15.05 2.81
CA LYS A 386 -12.45 -15.59 2.88
C LYS A 386 -11.83 -15.12 4.20
N ILE A 387 -11.72 -16.03 5.15
CA ILE A 387 -11.08 -15.76 6.46
C ILE A 387 -9.56 -15.62 6.19
N PRO A 388 -8.91 -14.54 6.63
CA PRO A 388 -7.45 -14.43 6.53
C PRO A 388 -6.77 -15.47 7.44
N LEU A 389 -5.52 -15.79 7.14
CA LEU A 389 -4.72 -16.61 8.05
C LEU A 389 -4.37 -15.81 9.31
N PRO A 390 -4.24 -16.47 10.47
CA PRO A 390 -3.88 -15.82 11.72
C PRO A 390 -2.41 -15.40 11.68
N SER A 391 -2.06 -14.46 12.52
CA SER A 391 -0.69 -13.95 12.67
C SER A 391 -0.39 -13.68 14.15
N PRO A 392 0.88 -13.61 14.54
CA PRO A 392 1.26 -13.23 15.91
C PRO A 392 0.99 -11.74 16.16
N GLY A 393 -0.29 -11.35 16.15
CA GLY A 393 -0.74 -9.98 16.26
C GLY A 393 -0.73 -9.21 14.95
N VAL A 394 -1.16 -7.95 15.00
CA VAL A 394 -1.24 -7.03 13.87
C VAL A 394 -0.53 -5.74 14.24
N GLY A 395 0.64 -5.56 13.65
CA GLY A 395 1.49 -4.40 13.85
C GLY A 395 1.34 -3.32 12.77
N GLY A 396 2.27 -2.39 12.79
CA GLY A 396 2.38 -1.28 11.85
C GLY A 396 1.64 -0.03 12.28
N TYR A 397 2.21 1.13 11.93
CA TYR A 397 1.74 2.44 12.36
C TYR A 397 0.26 2.71 12.05
N CYS A 398 -0.25 2.22 10.91
CA CYS A 398 -1.63 2.49 10.50
C CYS A 398 -2.65 1.60 11.24
N LEU A 399 -2.46 0.27 11.23
CA LEU A 399 -3.47 -0.63 11.79
C LEU A 399 -3.54 -0.60 13.32
N THR A 400 -2.48 -0.13 13.98
CA THR A 400 -2.51 0.04 15.45
C THR A 400 -3.32 1.26 15.91
N LYS A 401 -3.50 2.29 15.06
CA LYS A 401 -4.20 3.52 15.44
C LYS A 401 -5.51 3.79 14.69
N ASP A 402 -5.60 3.46 13.39
CA ASP A 402 -6.76 3.85 12.57
C ASP A 402 -8.08 3.25 13.05
N PRO A 403 -8.14 2.00 13.57
CA PRO A 403 -9.36 1.48 14.20
C PRO A 403 -9.78 2.27 15.45
N ILE A 404 -8.83 2.84 16.19
CA ILE A 404 -9.12 3.74 17.31
C ILE A 404 -9.64 5.08 16.79
N LEU A 405 -9.02 5.64 15.74
CA LEU A 405 -9.50 6.87 15.10
C LEU A 405 -10.91 6.69 14.51
N PHE A 406 -11.21 5.52 13.93
CA PHE A 406 -12.54 5.17 13.47
C PHE A 406 -13.59 5.23 14.58
N SER A 407 -13.21 4.84 15.79
CA SER A 407 -14.06 4.91 16.97
C SER A 407 -14.15 6.34 17.56
N CYS A 408 -13.36 7.28 17.04
CA CYS A 408 -13.40 8.70 17.42
C CYS A 408 -14.08 9.49 16.30
N THR A 409 -14.97 10.42 16.69
CA THR A 409 -15.53 11.42 15.77
C THR A 409 -15.35 12.78 16.40
N SER A 410 -15.48 13.85 15.63
CA SER A 410 -15.53 15.21 16.16
C SER A 410 -16.80 15.46 17.00
N LYS A 411 -17.83 14.64 16.81
CA LYS A 411 -19.16 14.73 17.43
C LYS A 411 -19.41 13.55 18.37
N GLY A 412 -19.13 13.72 19.66
CA GLY A 412 -19.60 12.82 20.68
C GLY A 412 -18.63 11.70 21.14
N PRO A 413 -19.04 10.91 22.13
CA PRO A 413 -18.18 9.92 22.78
C PRO A 413 -18.03 8.64 21.94
N ARG A 414 -16.89 7.93 22.13
CA ARG A 414 -16.49 6.65 21.48
C ARG A 414 -17.49 5.48 21.58
N LYS A 415 -18.67 5.65 22.15
CA LYS A 415 -19.50 4.54 22.63
C LYS A 415 -20.14 3.70 21.52
N ASP A 416 -20.28 4.23 20.31
CA ASP A 416 -21.09 3.60 19.27
C ASP A 416 -20.28 2.75 18.26
N ALA A 417 -18.97 2.97 18.13
CA ALA A 417 -18.09 2.25 17.21
C ALA A 417 -17.19 1.25 17.97
N VAL A 418 -17.75 0.15 18.44
CA VAL A 418 -17.07 -0.82 19.32
C VAL A 418 -16.09 -1.75 18.61
N LEU A 419 -16.30 -2.04 17.31
CA LEU A 419 -15.50 -3.05 16.59
C LEU A 419 -14.03 -2.67 16.50
N GLY A 420 -13.71 -1.40 16.22
CA GLY A 420 -12.32 -0.95 16.12
C GLY A 420 -11.53 -1.12 17.42
N VAL A 421 -12.14 -0.81 18.57
CA VAL A 421 -11.50 -0.99 19.89
C VAL A 421 -11.39 -2.48 20.24
N SER A 422 -12.43 -3.26 19.94
CA SER A 422 -12.44 -4.70 20.25
C SER A 422 -11.44 -5.47 19.42
N SER A 423 -11.33 -5.17 18.12
CA SER A 423 -10.34 -5.82 17.24
C SER A 423 -8.91 -5.54 17.70
N ARG A 424 -8.60 -4.30 18.10
CA ARG A 424 -7.28 -3.98 18.64
C ARG A 424 -6.95 -4.81 19.89
N ARG A 425 -7.88 -4.93 20.85
CA ARG A 425 -7.68 -5.77 22.04
C ARG A 425 -7.39 -7.24 21.71
N VAL A 426 -8.08 -7.80 20.71
CA VAL A 426 -7.82 -9.17 20.25
C VAL A 426 -6.43 -9.29 19.62
N ASN A 427 -6.08 -8.37 18.72
CA ASN A 427 -4.79 -8.38 18.02
C ASN A 427 -3.61 -8.15 18.98
N GLU A 428 -3.73 -7.27 19.97
CA GLU A 428 -2.73 -7.07 21.02
C GLU A 428 -2.56 -8.33 21.91
N LYS A 429 -3.66 -9.02 22.22
CA LYS A 429 -3.61 -10.30 22.94
C LYS A 429 -2.94 -11.39 22.10
N ALA A 430 -3.17 -11.42 20.79
CA ALA A 430 -2.53 -12.35 19.87
C ALA A 430 -1.02 -12.07 19.75
N ALA A 431 -0.58 -10.82 19.82
CA ALA A 431 0.83 -10.45 19.83
C ALA A 431 1.61 -11.05 21.02
N LEU A 432 0.96 -11.24 22.14
CA LEU A 432 1.55 -11.86 23.34
C LEU A 432 1.43 -13.39 23.37
N TYR A 433 0.77 -14.01 22.39
CA TYR A 433 0.58 -15.47 22.35
C TYR A 433 1.90 -16.26 22.26
N PRO A 434 2.94 -15.84 21.48
CA PRO A 434 4.23 -16.52 21.47
C PRO A 434 4.86 -16.60 22.86
N ILE A 435 4.74 -15.56 23.69
CA ILE A 435 5.28 -15.54 25.05
C ILE A 435 4.56 -16.59 25.94
N LYS A 436 3.22 -16.68 25.80
CA LYS A 436 2.45 -17.71 26.48
C LYS A 436 2.91 -19.11 26.08
N LEU A 437 3.19 -19.32 24.81
CA LEU A 437 3.72 -20.60 24.29
C LEU A 437 5.10 -20.92 24.85
N ILE A 438 6.03 -19.98 24.87
CA ILE A 438 7.36 -20.17 25.44
C ILE A 438 7.26 -20.58 26.91
N LYS A 439 6.42 -19.89 27.70
CA LYS A 439 6.19 -20.24 29.12
C LYS A 439 5.61 -21.63 29.27
N ARG A 440 4.67 -22.05 28.42
CA ARG A 440 4.10 -23.40 28.42
C ARG A 440 5.16 -24.45 28.06
N TYR A 441 6.00 -24.14 27.07
CA TYR A 441 7.11 -25.00 26.66
C TYR A 441 8.16 -25.16 27.76
N ALA A 442 8.63 -24.07 28.36
CA ALA A 442 9.57 -24.06 29.48
C ALA A 442 9.11 -24.94 30.63
N LYS A 443 7.82 -24.83 31.02
CA LYS A 443 7.20 -25.68 32.03
C LYS A 443 7.18 -27.18 31.63
N LYS A 444 6.89 -27.46 30.34
CA LYS A 444 6.84 -28.84 29.81
C LYS A 444 8.21 -29.52 29.90
N ILE A 445 9.31 -28.82 29.57
CA ILE A 445 10.67 -29.37 29.58
C ILE A 445 11.43 -29.11 30.90
N GLN A 446 10.77 -28.46 31.87
CA GLN A 446 11.34 -28.13 33.20
C GLN A 446 12.61 -27.29 33.16
N VAL A 447 12.65 -26.27 32.25
CA VAL A 447 13.76 -25.32 32.08
C VAL A 447 13.30 -23.92 32.47
N SER A 448 14.18 -23.13 33.10
CA SER A 448 13.87 -21.71 33.41
C SER A 448 13.84 -20.86 32.15
N LEU A 449 12.99 -19.84 32.14
CA LEU A 449 12.98 -18.84 31.02
C LEU A 449 14.32 -18.11 30.88
N SER A 450 15.03 -17.87 32.00
CA SER A 450 16.35 -17.23 32.02
C SER A 450 17.41 -18.03 31.26
N ASP A 451 17.24 -19.33 31.14
CA ASP A 451 18.23 -20.22 30.53
C ASP A 451 18.07 -20.32 29.02
N PHE A 452 17.00 -19.73 28.45
CA PHE A 452 16.79 -19.73 27.01
C PHE A 452 17.58 -18.65 26.28
N ASN A 453 18.15 -19.04 25.15
CA ASN A 453 18.57 -18.13 24.08
C ASN A 453 17.44 -18.04 23.06
N ILE A 454 16.84 -16.88 22.91
CA ILE A 454 15.69 -16.66 22.02
C ILE A 454 16.13 -15.89 20.76
N LEU A 455 15.78 -16.40 19.58
CA LEU A 455 15.96 -15.72 18.31
C LEU A 455 14.59 -15.24 17.80
N VAL A 456 14.50 -13.94 17.55
CA VAL A 456 13.36 -13.30 16.88
C VAL A 456 13.75 -13.06 15.42
N ILE A 457 13.03 -13.67 14.50
CA ILE A 457 13.17 -13.54 13.05
C ILE A 457 11.99 -12.75 12.51
N GLY A 458 12.27 -11.69 11.71
CA GLY A 458 11.25 -10.81 11.19
C GLY A 458 10.89 -9.71 12.19
N VAL A 459 11.76 -8.70 12.32
CA VAL A 459 11.60 -7.57 13.25
C VAL A 459 10.80 -6.43 12.64
N ALA A 460 10.84 -6.24 11.32
CA ALA A 460 9.93 -5.33 10.64
C ALA A 460 8.46 -5.73 10.89
N PHE A 461 7.54 -4.75 10.93
CA PHE A 461 6.13 -5.02 11.24
C PHE A 461 5.43 -5.93 10.22
N LYS A 462 6.00 -6.12 9.04
CA LYS A 462 5.60 -7.08 7.99
C LYS A 462 6.81 -7.50 7.17
N GLY A 463 6.75 -8.66 6.51
CA GLY A 463 7.81 -9.14 5.61
C GLY A 463 7.54 -8.79 4.14
N MET A 464 6.27 -8.82 3.71
CA MET A 464 5.89 -8.57 2.32
C MET A 464 4.66 -7.64 2.22
N PRO A 465 4.66 -6.65 1.30
CA PRO A 465 5.84 -6.09 0.64
C PRO A 465 6.91 -5.67 1.66
N GLU A 466 8.18 -5.73 1.26
CA GLU A 466 9.30 -5.41 2.14
C GLU A 466 9.22 -4.00 2.73
N THR A 467 9.66 -3.87 3.97
CA THR A 467 9.79 -2.58 4.67
C THR A 467 10.86 -2.67 5.75
N THR A 468 11.53 -1.57 6.02
CA THR A 468 12.43 -1.43 7.18
C THR A 468 11.74 -0.88 8.42
N ASP A 469 10.43 -0.61 8.36
CA ASP A 469 9.68 0.02 9.45
C ASP A 469 9.42 -0.98 10.59
N ILE A 470 9.97 -0.67 11.76
CA ILE A 470 9.78 -1.45 13.00
C ILE A 470 8.75 -0.84 13.96
N ARG A 471 8.13 0.29 13.59
CA ARG A 471 7.15 0.97 14.46
C ARG A 471 5.89 0.13 14.63
N GLY A 472 5.53 -0.11 15.89
CA GLY A 472 4.38 -0.97 16.23
C GLY A 472 4.58 -2.42 15.78
N SER A 473 5.83 -2.86 15.64
CA SER A 473 6.14 -4.26 15.34
C SER A 473 5.88 -5.15 16.57
N VAL A 474 5.28 -6.29 16.33
CA VAL A 474 5.07 -7.33 17.35
C VAL A 474 6.40 -7.83 17.94
N ALA A 475 7.47 -7.83 17.17
CA ALA A 475 8.80 -8.22 17.64
C ALA A 475 9.30 -7.31 18.78
N ILE A 476 8.99 -6.01 18.70
CA ILE A 476 9.31 -5.04 19.77
C ILE A 476 8.47 -5.30 21.02
N ASP A 477 7.18 -5.61 20.85
CA ASP A 477 6.32 -5.93 21.99
C ASP A 477 6.80 -7.21 22.70
N ILE A 478 7.23 -8.22 21.95
CA ILE A 478 7.80 -9.46 22.48
C ILE A 478 9.12 -9.18 23.21
N LEU A 479 10.02 -8.40 22.62
CA LEU A 479 11.27 -8.00 23.25
C LEU A 479 11.03 -7.34 24.61
N ASN A 480 10.20 -6.30 24.66
CA ASN A 480 9.90 -5.53 25.87
C ASN A 480 9.28 -6.38 27.00
N ASN A 481 8.55 -7.44 26.61
CA ASN A 481 7.94 -8.37 27.59
C ASN A 481 8.90 -9.47 28.06
N LEU A 482 9.89 -9.85 27.25
CA LEU A 482 10.82 -10.94 27.58
C LEU A 482 12.12 -10.47 28.21
N GLU A 483 12.59 -9.25 27.90
CA GLU A 483 13.90 -8.71 28.35
C GLU A 483 14.10 -8.73 29.87
N ARG A 484 13.00 -8.76 30.66
CA ARG A 484 13.04 -8.85 32.12
C ARG A 484 13.25 -10.27 32.63
N HIS A 485 13.15 -11.26 31.75
CA HIS A 485 13.14 -12.69 32.11
C HIS A 485 14.16 -13.51 31.34
N VAL A 486 14.72 -12.98 30.27
CA VAL A 486 15.60 -13.67 29.32
C VAL A 486 16.78 -12.77 29.02
N ASP A 487 18.00 -13.25 29.27
CA ASP A 487 19.21 -12.45 29.07
C ASP A 487 19.63 -12.33 27.60
N ASN A 488 19.36 -13.36 26.79
CA ASN A 488 19.80 -13.44 25.41
C ASN A 488 18.63 -13.46 24.44
N ILE A 489 18.27 -12.29 23.92
CA ILE A 489 17.28 -12.13 22.86
C ILE A 489 18.00 -11.60 21.62
N PHE A 490 18.16 -12.48 20.63
CA PHE A 490 18.76 -12.16 19.34
C PHE A 490 17.68 -11.69 18.37
N GLY A 491 18.03 -10.71 17.52
CA GLY A 491 17.16 -10.23 16.44
C GLY A 491 17.81 -10.46 15.08
N TRP A 492 16.99 -10.87 14.13
CA TRP A 492 17.35 -10.93 12.72
C TRP A 492 16.17 -10.49 11.84
N ASP A 493 16.51 -9.77 10.78
CA ASP A 493 15.54 -9.39 9.75
C ASP A 493 16.21 -9.40 8.37
N ALA A 494 15.45 -9.66 7.33
CA ALA A 494 15.97 -9.72 5.96
C ALA A 494 16.27 -8.34 5.37
N VAL A 495 15.64 -7.28 5.87
CA VAL A 495 15.65 -5.92 5.30
C VAL A 495 16.13 -4.88 6.31
N VAL A 496 15.80 -5.05 7.59
CA VAL A 496 16.21 -4.10 8.65
C VAL A 496 17.69 -4.23 8.96
N ASP A 497 18.40 -3.10 8.93
CA ASP A 497 19.85 -3.03 9.23
C ASP A 497 20.17 -3.48 10.66
N SER A 498 21.29 -4.15 10.84
CA SER A 498 21.78 -4.64 12.14
C SER A 498 21.99 -3.51 13.16
N LYS A 499 22.26 -2.28 12.74
CA LYS A 499 22.36 -1.12 13.63
C LYS A 499 20.99 -0.73 14.20
N GLU A 500 19.95 -0.76 13.36
CA GLU A 500 18.59 -0.49 13.81
C GLU A 500 18.08 -1.59 14.75
N LEU A 501 18.40 -2.87 14.48
CA LEU A 501 18.09 -3.97 15.39
C LEU A 501 18.77 -3.79 16.78
N LYS A 502 20.05 -3.41 16.80
CA LYS A 502 20.78 -3.10 18.05
C LYS A 502 20.19 -1.91 18.78
N LYS A 503 19.81 -0.85 18.06
CA LYS A 503 19.16 0.34 18.63
C LYS A 503 17.80 0.02 19.23
N ALA A 504 17.08 -0.95 18.65
CA ALA A 504 15.81 -1.45 19.17
C ALA A 504 15.95 -2.34 20.42
N GLY A 505 17.19 -2.75 20.79
CA GLY A 505 17.47 -3.54 21.99
C GLY A 505 17.81 -5.00 21.74
N PHE A 506 17.80 -5.48 20.48
CA PHE A 506 18.18 -6.85 20.15
C PHE A 506 19.70 -7.04 20.19
N LYS A 507 20.14 -8.22 20.65
CA LYS A 507 21.49 -8.71 20.38
C LYS A 507 21.56 -9.21 18.93
N VAL A 508 22.62 -8.87 18.20
CA VAL A 508 22.77 -9.25 16.79
C VAL A 508 24.05 -10.08 16.63
N LEU A 509 23.92 -11.24 15.99
CA LEU A 509 25.01 -12.13 15.65
C LEU A 509 25.41 -11.97 14.17
N ASP A 510 26.59 -12.48 13.80
CA ASP A 510 27.19 -12.26 12.48
C ASP A 510 26.38 -12.85 11.31
N SER A 511 25.60 -13.89 11.56
CA SER A 511 24.74 -14.51 10.55
C SER A 511 23.49 -15.15 11.14
N LEU A 512 22.44 -15.29 10.32
CA LEU A 512 21.22 -16.02 10.69
C LEU A 512 21.54 -17.47 11.09
N SER A 513 22.43 -18.14 10.35
CA SER A 513 22.86 -19.51 10.64
C SER A 513 23.47 -19.63 12.04
N THR A 514 24.33 -18.70 12.44
CA THR A 514 24.92 -18.65 13.78
C THR A 514 23.85 -18.41 14.84
N ALA A 515 22.95 -17.47 14.60
CA ALA A 515 21.85 -17.16 15.50
C ALA A 515 20.92 -18.36 15.73
N ILE A 516 20.57 -19.08 14.67
CA ILE A 516 19.77 -20.32 14.75
C ILE A 516 20.49 -21.36 15.61
N ARG A 517 21.78 -21.60 15.37
CA ARG A 517 22.55 -22.63 16.11
C ARG A 517 22.65 -22.33 17.61
N CYS A 518 22.79 -21.06 17.97
CA CYS A 518 22.89 -20.64 19.37
C CYS A 518 21.54 -20.66 20.12
N SER A 519 20.40 -20.65 19.41
CA SER A 519 19.09 -20.41 20.03
C SER A 519 18.35 -21.69 20.41
N ASP A 520 17.66 -21.64 21.53
CA ASP A 520 16.78 -22.70 22.07
C ASP A 520 15.34 -22.48 21.64
N VAL A 521 14.96 -21.21 21.40
CA VAL A 521 13.65 -20.80 20.92
C VAL A 521 13.83 -19.92 19.71
N ILE A 522 13.11 -20.21 18.63
CA ILE A 522 13.10 -19.42 17.39
C ILE A 522 11.66 -18.94 17.16
N LEU A 523 11.48 -17.64 17.00
CA LEU A 523 10.20 -17.00 16.75
C LEU A 523 10.20 -16.36 15.36
N ILE A 524 9.37 -16.85 14.43
CA ILE A 524 9.17 -16.26 13.11
C ILE A 524 7.94 -15.36 13.19
N LEU A 525 8.14 -14.03 13.12
CA LEU A 525 7.11 -13.04 13.44
C LEU A 525 6.58 -12.25 12.25
N ASN A 526 7.24 -12.30 11.08
CA ASN A 526 6.70 -11.74 9.84
C ASN A 526 6.79 -12.72 8.67
N ASN A 527 6.17 -12.37 7.55
CA ASN A 527 6.01 -13.27 6.39
C ASN A 527 7.08 -13.11 5.30
N HIS A 528 8.30 -12.68 5.65
CA HIS A 528 9.36 -12.55 4.66
C HIS A 528 9.87 -13.93 4.20
N PRO A 529 10.03 -14.18 2.87
CA PRO A 529 10.46 -15.50 2.37
C PRO A 529 11.81 -15.98 2.92
N ASN A 530 12.74 -15.06 3.17
CA ASN A 530 14.07 -15.36 3.68
C ASN A 530 14.12 -15.67 5.19
N ASN A 531 12.98 -15.68 5.88
CA ASN A 531 12.92 -16.04 7.31
C ASN A 531 13.24 -17.53 7.55
N VAL A 532 13.04 -18.39 6.56
CA VAL A 532 13.31 -19.82 6.68
C VAL A 532 14.73 -20.14 6.24
N HIS A 533 15.45 -20.86 7.05
CA HIS A 533 16.83 -21.27 6.79
C HIS A 533 17.04 -22.77 7.04
N SER A 534 17.86 -23.44 6.23
CA SER A 534 18.08 -24.90 6.32
C SER A 534 18.64 -25.38 7.68
N ASP A 535 19.32 -24.51 8.42
CA ASP A 535 19.84 -24.85 9.74
C ASP A 535 18.73 -24.97 10.81
N MET A 536 17.51 -24.53 10.52
CA MET A 536 16.36 -24.75 11.41
C MET A 536 16.03 -26.24 11.55
N TYR A 537 16.28 -27.03 10.49
CA TYR A 537 16.01 -28.48 10.44
C TYR A 537 17.19 -29.31 10.96
N LYS A 538 18.36 -28.71 11.19
CA LYS A 538 19.54 -29.39 11.71
C LYS A 538 19.58 -29.24 13.21
N HIS A 539 19.47 -30.35 13.92
CA HIS A 539 19.42 -30.33 15.36
C HIS A 539 20.78 -30.64 16.01
N SER A 540 21.16 -29.83 17.00
CA SER A 540 22.37 -30.03 17.79
C SER A 540 22.15 -29.87 19.30
N LYS A 541 20.90 -29.64 19.75
CA LYS A 541 20.56 -29.38 21.15
C LYS A 541 19.57 -30.40 21.69
N SER A 542 19.54 -30.58 23.01
CA SER A 542 18.60 -31.52 23.66
C SER A 542 17.14 -31.09 23.56
N TYR A 543 16.88 -29.81 23.30
CA TYR A 543 15.53 -29.26 23.08
C TYR A 543 15.57 -28.00 22.22
N ARG A 544 14.56 -27.78 21.38
CA ARG A 544 14.35 -26.56 20.62
C ARG A 544 12.88 -26.33 20.32
N LEU A 545 12.38 -25.11 20.52
CA LEU A 545 11.06 -24.67 20.08
C LEU A 545 11.18 -23.79 18.84
N ILE A 546 10.43 -24.13 17.79
CA ILE A 546 10.23 -23.25 16.63
C ILE A 546 8.78 -22.80 16.62
N PHE A 547 8.56 -21.51 16.87
CA PHE A 547 7.26 -20.88 16.69
C PHE A 547 7.23 -20.25 15.30
N ASP A 548 6.42 -20.81 14.43
CA ASP A 548 6.16 -20.33 13.07
C ASP A 548 4.84 -19.56 13.01
N GLY A 549 4.91 -18.25 13.18
CA GLY A 549 3.74 -17.38 13.20
C GLY A 549 3.03 -17.24 11.85
N TRP A 550 3.65 -17.69 10.75
CA TRP A 550 3.18 -17.50 9.40
C TRP A 550 3.07 -18.78 8.56
N ASN A 551 3.27 -19.93 9.19
CA ASN A 551 3.23 -21.25 8.55
C ASN A 551 4.16 -21.38 7.33
N GLN A 552 5.42 -20.92 7.49
CA GLN A 552 6.45 -20.91 6.44
C GLN A 552 7.39 -22.13 6.53
N VAL A 553 7.51 -22.74 7.71
CA VAL A 553 8.43 -23.85 7.98
C VAL A 553 7.75 -25.18 7.67
N ASP A 554 8.51 -26.12 7.14
CA ASP A 554 8.00 -27.50 6.97
C ASP A 554 7.88 -28.18 8.33
N LYS A 555 6.65 -28.26 8.83
CA LYS A 555 6.30 -28.89 10.09
C LYS A 555 6.77 -30.35 10.13
N SER A 556 6.65 -31.08 9.02
CA SER A 556 6.97 -32.51 8.97
C SER A 556 8.47 -32.78 9.17
N GLU A 557 9.34 -31.89 8.71
CA GLU A 557 10.77 -31.98 8.94
C GLU A 557 11.14 -31.68 10.40
N ILE A 558 10.47 -30.73 11.03
CA ILE A 558 10.68 -30.43 12.46
C ILE A 558 10.25 -31.61 13.32
N GLU A 559 9.09 -32.20 13.05
CA GLU A 559 8.53 -33.32 13.83
C GLU A 559 9.36 -34.62 13.74
N LYS A 560 10.10 -34.81 12.65
CA LYS A 560 11.04 -35.95 12.50
C LYS A 560 12.30 -35.79 13.33
N THR A 561 12.62 -34.58 13.79
CA THR A 561 13.88 -34.27 14.47
C THR A 561 13.70 -34.37 15.98
N ILE A 562 14.39 -35.32 16.61
CA ILE A 562 14.33 -35.57 18.07
C ILE A 562 14.70 -34.30 18.85
N GLY A 563 13.92 -33.95 19.86
CA GLY A 563 14.13 -32.79 20.73
C GLY A 563 13.61 -31.47 20.13
N MET A 564 13.02 -31.48 18.94
CA MET A 564 12.38 -30.30 18.36
C MET A 564 10.88 -30.29 18.59
N THR A 565 10.34 -29.11 18.87
CA THR A 565 8.90 -28.86 19.02
C THR A 565 8.49 -27.79 18.03
N TYR A 566 7.48 -28.06 17.21
CA TYR A 566 6.85 -27.08 16.33
C TYR A 566 5.68 -26.42 17.03
N ALA A 567 5.55 -25.12 16.86
CA ALA A 567 4.37 -24.39 17.31
C ALA A 567 3.99 -23.31 16.28
N THR A 568 2.72 -22.99 16.23
CA THR A 568 2.17 -21.90 15.41
C THR A 568 1.01 -21.24 16.15
N MET A 569 0.32 -20.30 15.52
CA MET A 569 -0.84 -19.67 16.11
C MET A 569 -1.93 -20.72 16.40
N GLY A 570 -2.28 -20.88 17.68
CA GLY A 570 -3.32 -21.81 18.14
C GLY A 570 -2.91 -23.28 18.21
N TYR A 571 -1.64 -23.65 18.02
CA TYR A 571 -1.20 -25.04 18.04
C TYR A 571 0.26 -25.20 18.48
N MET A 572 0.53 -26.27 19.19
CA MET A 572 1.88 -26.75 19.52
C MET A 572 1.89 -28.28 19.47
N THR A 573 2.91 -28.86 18.82
CA THR A 573 3.07 -30.33 18.80
C THR A 573 3.17 -30.92 20.21
N PRO A 574 2.60 -32.10 20.42
CA PRO A 574 2.53 -32.75 21.74
C PRO A 574 3.88 -32.95 22.45
#